data_99527e0be501c6ae7dab7154e1ab6d19
#
_entry.id   99527e0be501c6ae7dab7154e1ab6d19
#
_cell.length_a   1.000
_cell.length_b   1.000
_cell.length_c   1.000
_cell.angle_alpha   90.00
_cell.angle_beta   90.00
_cell.angle_gamma   90.00
#
_symmetry.space_group_name_H-M   'P 1'
#
loop_
_entity.id
_entity.type
_entity.pdbx_description
1 polymer ?
#
loop_
_entity_poly.entity_id
_entity_poly.type
_entity_poly.pdbx_seq_one_letter_code
_entity_poly.pdbx_strand_id
1 'polypeptide(L)'
;MANVIAITGGTGFIGRHLLARHVALGDRVRYLTRKEPAEAIPGAETCIGDLSAPETLRGFVQGADVLYHCAAELRDAAAMEKTNVTGTANLLRAATGEIGRWVQLSSTGVYGAVRHGVVREDADIRPGNAYERSKAAADALVQAAAAQRQLSCVLLRPSNVYGADMPNQSLFQLIRMIAKGLFFFIGPRGAMANYVHVENVVDAMLACAHATLPANGRAYIVSDHRPLEAFAGIIAAHLGKPAPRMRLPEMPVRALAAACGWLPGVPLKTSRIDALTNRTVYCTDRIEVELGYRNRIAMESGMGELVAHWKKHGAN
;
A
#
# COMPACT_ATOMS: atom_id res chain seq x y z
N MET A 1 -27.81 -0.45 -11.43
CA MET A 1 -27.30 0.75 -12.14
C MET A 1 -25.79 0.76 -11.98
N ALA A 2 -25.04 1.25 -12.98
CA ALA A 2 -23.60 1.43 -12.84
C ALA A 2 -23.29 2.53 -11.82
N ASN A 3 -22.33 2.28 -10.90
CA ASN A 3 -21.92 3.30 -9.93
C ASN A 3 -21.05 4.37 -10.61
N VAL A 4 -21.06 5.57 -10.05
CA VAL A 4 -20.13 6.65 -10.42
C VAL A 4 -18.94 6.60 -9.46
N ILE A 5 -17.77 6.29 -9.99
CA ILE A 5 -16.54 6.08 -9.22
C ILE A 5 -15.54 7.20 -9.50
N ALA A 6 -15.09 7.88 -8.45
CA ALA A 6 -14.04 8.89 -8.52
C ALA A 6 -12.74 8.37 -7.87
N ILE A 7 -11.62 8.44 -8.59
CA ILE A 7 -10.34 7.88 -8.11
C ILE A 7 -9.25 8.95 -8.19
N THR A 8 -8.67 9.36 -7.06
CA THR A 8 -7.41 10.11 -7.07
C THR A 8 -6.24 9.14 -7.10
N GLY A 9 -5.15 9.53 -7.76
CA GLY A 9 -4.01 8.61 -7.93
C GLY A 9 -4.29 7.41 -8.84
N GLY A 10 -5.28 7.53 -9.76
CA GLY A 10 -5.67 6.49 -10.71
C GLY A 10 -4.55 6.04 -11.66
N THR A 11 -3.53 6.87 -11.86
CA THR A 11 -2.32 6.52 -12.65
C THR A 11 -1.21 5.87 -11.83
N GLY A 12 -1.36 5.82 -10.49
CA GLY A 12 -0.42 5.16 -9.58
C GLY A 12 -0.56 3.64 -9.57
N PHE A 13 0.36 2.95 -8.88
CA PHE A 13 0.42 1.49 -8.85
C PHE A 13 -0.90 0.83 -8.42
N ILE A 14 -1.44 1.17 -7.24
CA ILE A 14 -2.70 0.59 -6.75
C ILE A 14 -3.89 1.19 -7.52
N GLY A 15 -3.86 2.51 -7.76
CA GLY A 15 -4.99 3.22 -8.40
C GLY A 15 -5.32 2.72 -9.80
N ARG A 16 -4.33 2.34 -10.61
CA ARG A 16 -4.59 1.81 -11.97
C ARG A 16 -5.24 0.43 -11.96
N HIS A 17 -4.89 -0.45 -11.01
CA HIS A 17 -5.55 -1.73 -10.81
C HIS A 17 -7.00 -1.56 -10.36
N LEU A 18 -7.23 -0.62 -9.42
CA LEU A 18 -8.57 -0.27 -8.97
C LEU A 18 -9.42 0.31 -10.10
N LEU A 19 -8.85 1.22 -10.90
CA LEU A 19 -9.50 1.80 -12.06
C LEU A 19 -9.90 0.73 -13.08
N ALA A 20 -8.95 -0.14 -13.46
CA ALA A 20 -9.20 -1.24 -14.39
C ALA A 20 -10.29 -2.19 -13.88
N ARG A 21 -10.33 -2.46 -12.57
CA ARG A 21 -11.35 -3.29 -11.94
C ARG A 21 -12.74 -2.66 -12.06
N HIS A 22 -12.91 -1.38 -11.77
CA HIS A 22 -14.21 -0.70 -11.88
C HIS A 22 -14.68 -0.57 -13.35
N VAL A 23 -13.76 -0.32 -14.28
CA VAL A 23 -14.08 -0.34 -15.72
C VAL A 23 -14.57 -1.72 -16.14
N ALA A 24 -13.92 -2.80 -15.69
CA ALA A 24 -14.34 -4.17 -15.98
C ALA A 24 -15.69 -4.54 -15.35
N LEU A 25 -16.07 -3.92 -14.24
CA LEU A 25 -17.39 -4.06 -13.61
C LEU A 25 -18.50 -3.26 -14.32
N GLY A 26 -18.15 -2.43 -15.31
CA GLY A 26 -19.10 -1.59 -16.05
C GLY A 26 -19.48 -0.30 -15.30
N ASP A 27 -18.73 0.10 -14.29
CA ASP A 27 -18.95 1.36 -13.57
C ASP A 27 -18.50 2.56 -14.42
N ARG A 28 -19.09 3.74 -14.15
CA ARG A 28 -18.66 5.01 -14.72
C ARG A 28 -17.49 5.54 -13.91
N VAL A 29 -16.26 5.38 -14.44
CA VAL A 29 -15.05 5.70 -13.71
C VAL A 29 -14.48 7.03 -14.18
N ARG A 30 -14.10 7.90 -13.26
CA ARG A 30 -13.31 9.10 -13.53
C ARG A 30 -12.11 9.17 -12.59
N TYR A 31 -10.99 9.67 -13.11
CA TYR A 31 -9.77 9.80 -12.31
C TYR A 31 -9.18 11.19 -12.38
N LEU A 32 -8.65 11.66 -11.24
CA LEU A 32 -8.02 12.98 -11.14
C LEU A 32 -6.55 12.88 -11.58
N THR A 33 -6.14 13.75 -12.47
CA THR A 33 -4.75 13.91 -12.90
C THR A 33 -4.39 15.39 -13.10
N ARG A 34 -3.12 15.73 -12.85
CA ARG A 34 -2.62 17.11 -12.98
C ARG A 34 -2.36 17.55 -14.41
N LYS A 35 -2.20 16.60 -15.31
CA LYS A 35 -1.88 16.84 -16.74
C LYS A 35 -2.68 15.90 -17.61
N GLU A 36 -2.98 16.31 -18.80
CA GLU A 36 -3.53 15.45 -19.84
C GLU A 36 -2.61 14.24 -20.01
N PRO A 37 -3.12 13.01 -19.89
CA PRO A 37 -2.31 11.83 -20.13
C PRO A 37 -2.00 11.73 -21.64
N ALA A 38 -0.79 11.21 -21.97
CA ALA A 38 -0.40 10.98 -23.37
C ALA A 38 -1.36 10.01 -24.09
N GLU A 39 -1.92 9.06 -23.34
CA GLU A 39 -2.95 8.14 -23.81
C GLU A 39 -4.09 8.09 -22.79
N ALA A 40 -5.32 8.23 -23.27
CA ALA A 40 -6.51 8.10 -22.42
C ALA A 40 -6.62 6.66 -21.92
N ILE A 41 -7.02 6.49 -20.66
CA ILE A 41 -7.29 5.16 -20.12
C ILE A 41 -8.66 4.70 -20.64
N PRO A 42 -8.72 3.61 -21.43
CA PRO A 42 -9.98 3.16 -22.01
C PRO A 42 -11.05 2.90 -20.95
N GLY A 43 -12.25 3.40 -21.18
CA GLY A 43 -13.39 3.21 -20.27
C GLY A 43 -13.39 4.11 -19.03
N ALA A 44 -12.43 5.05 -18.90
CA ALA A 44 -12.37 5.99 -17.78
C ALA A 44 -12.30 7.44 -18.28
N GLU A 45 -13.00 8.33 -17.59
CA GLU A 45 -13.01 9.77 -17.84
C GLU A 45 -11.81 10.45 -17.16
N THR A 46 -11.07 11.26 -17.90
CA THR A 46 -9.98 12.07 -17.36
C THR A 46 -10.54 13.38 -16.77
N CYS A 47 -10.27 13.63 -15.49
CA CYS A 47 -10.54 14.90 -14.84
C CYS A 47 -9.23 15.63 -14.57
N ILE A 48 -9.01 16.76 -15.21
CA ILE A 48 -7.81 17.59 -14.98
C ILE A 48 -8.03 18.40 -13.69
N GLY A 49 -7.11 18.24 -12.73
CA GLY A 49 -7.16 18.97 -11.47
C GLY A 49 -5.99 18.61 -10.56
N ASP A 50 -5.81 19.41 -9.51
CA ASP A 50 -4.74 19.26 -8.53
C ASP A 50 -5.32 19.33 -7.11
N LEU A 51 -4.93 18.43 -6.24
CA LEU A 51 -5.32 18.42 -4.83
C LEU A 51 -4.92 19.73 -4.11
N SER A 52 -3.92 20.44 -4.61
CA SER A 52 -3.49 21.74 -4.09
C SER A 52 -4.29 22.94 -4.65
N ALA A 53 -5.19 22.71 -5.62
CA ALA A 53 -6.05 23.71 -6.27
C ALA A 53 -7.53 23.32 -6.07
N PRO A 54 -8.15 23.72 -4.93
CA PRO A 54 -9.48 23.28 -4.52
C PRO A 54 -10.59 23.54 -5.55
N GLU A 55 -10.45 24.62 -6.31
CA GLU A 55 -11.39 25.02 -7.36
C GLU A 55 -11.51 23.99 -8.48
N THR A 56 -10.47 23.15 -8.68
CA THR A 56 -10.45 22.11 -9.71
C THR A 56 -11.12 20.80 -9.28
N LEU A 57 -11.50 20.68 -8.00
CA LEU A 57 -11.94 19.40 -7.43
C LEU A 57 -13.44 19.19 -7.49
N ARG A 58 -14.24 20.27 -7.58
CA ARG A 58 -15.72 20.18 -7.50
C ARG A 58 -16.31 19.27 -8.57
N GLY A 59 -15.97 19.49 -9.83
CA GLY A 59 -16.47 18.65 -10.94
C GLY A 59 -16.02 17.19 -10.83
N PHE A 60 -14.84 16.97 -10.27
CA PHE A 60 -14.32 15.62 -10.05
C PHE A 60 -15.11 14.82 -9.01
N VAL A 61 -15.59 15.45 -7.92
CA VAL A 61 -16.28 14.73 -6.84
C VAL A 61 -17.79 14.67 -7.04
N GLN A 62 -18.38 15.58 -7.80
CA GLN A 62 -19.83 15.78 -7.90
C GLN A 62 -20.58 14.50 -8.30
N GLY A 63 -21.53 14.06 -7.47
CA GLY A 63 -22.39 12.91 -7.72
C GLY A 63 -21.65 11.57 -7.77
N ALA A 64 -20.45 11.44 -7.19
CA ALA A 64 -19.80 10.15 -7.08
C ALA A 64 -20.45 9.29 -6.01
N ASP A 65 -20.78 8.04 -6.34
CA ASP A 65 -21.24 7.07 -5.35
C ASP A 65 -20.09 6.68 -4.42
N VAL A 66 -18.89 6.50 -4.98
CA VAL A 66 -17.68 6.19 -4.21
C VAL A 66 -16.50 7.03 -4.69
N LEU A 67 -15.79 7.63 -3.74
CA LEU A 67 -14.50 8.27 -3.96
C LEU A 67 -13.39 7.46 -3.30
N TYR A 68 -12.44 7.00 -4.10
CA TYR A 68 -11.22 6.35 -3.62
C TYR A 68 -10.07 7.35 -3.61
N HIS A 69 -9.55 7.65 -2.43
CA HIS A 69 -8.39 8.53 -2.29
C HIS A 69 -7.10 7.74 -2.21
N CYS A 70 -6.48 7.48 -3.39
CA CYS A 70 -5.23 6.75 -3.53
C CYS A 70 -4.01 7.65 -3.80
N ALA A 71 -4.22 8.93 -4.10
CA ALA A 71 -3.13 9.86 -4.37
C ALA A 71 -2.29 10.09 -3.12
N ALA A 72 -0.97 10.00 -3.27
CA ALA A 72 -0.01 10.39 -2.24
C ALA A 72 1.34 10.70 -2.87
N GLU A 73 2.07 11.69 -2.32
CA GLU A 73 3.49 11.87 -2.55
C GLU A 73 4.28 10.92 -1.64
N LEU A 74 5.21 10.16 -2.24
CA LEU A 74 5.95 9.08 -1.57
C LEU A 74 7.46 9.35 -1.45
N ARG A 75 8.01 10.31 -2.19
CA ARG A 75 9.45 10.50 -2.38
C ARG A 75 9.94 11.85 -1.88
N ASP A 76 9.25 12.91 -2.24
CA ASP A 76 9.61 14.27 -1.85
C ASP A 76 8.99 14.62 -0.49
N ALA A 77 9.80 14.54 0.57
CA ALA A 77 9.37 14.83 1.93
C ALA A 77 8.83 16.28 2.08
N ALA A 78 9.37 17.25 1.32
CA ALA A 78 8.92 18.63 1.36
C ALA A 78 7.51 18.81 0.74
N ALA A 79 7.18 17.99 -0.27
CA ALA A 79 5.88 18.02 -0.94
C ALA A 79 4.81 17.16 -0.25
N MET A 80 5.20 16.27 0.68
CA MET A 80 4.27 15.34 1.35
C MET A 80 3.18 16.07 2.14
N GLU A 81 3.54 17.11 2.90
CA GLU A 81 2.56 17.87 3.68
C GLU A 81 1.52 18.51 2.77
N LYS A 82 1.97 19.17 1.71
CA LYS A 82 1.09 19.83 0.74
C LYS A 82 0.17 18.85 0.02
N THR A 83 0.72 17.71 -0.44
CA THR A 83 -0.05 16.74 -1.25
C THR A 83 -0.90 15.85 -0.38
N ASN A 84 -0.32 15.23 0.67
CA ASN A 84 -0.98 14.18 1.43
C ASN A 84 -1.90 14.73 2.51
N VAL A 85 -1.59 15.88 3.11
CA VAL A 85 -2.39 16.46 4.20
C VAL A 85 -3.29 17.57 3.68
N THR A 86 -2.71 18.66 3.16
CA THR A 86 -3.49 19.79 2.63
C THR A 86 -4.37 19.36 1.46
N GLY A 87 -3.83 18.53 0.55
CA GLY A 87 -4.58 17.96 -0.56
C GLY A 87 -5.75 17.10 -0.11
N THR A 88 -5.59 16.26 0.92
CA THR A 88 -6.70 15.50 1.51
C THR A 88 -7.75 16.43 2.13
N ALA A 89 -7.34 17.47 2.85
CA ALA A 89 -8.28 18.45 3.43
C ALA A 89 -9.08 19.20 2.35
N ASN A 90 -8.43 19.57 1.24
CA ASN A 90 -9.10 20.22 0.11
C ASN A 90 -10.12 19.30 -0.53
N LEU A 91 -9.74 18.04 -0.77
CA LEU A 91 -10.61 17.04 -1.37
C LEU A 91 -11.80 16.69 -0.46
N LEU A 92 -11.58 16.58 0.86
CA LEU A 92 -12.66 16.37 1.85
C LEU A 92 -13.69 17.51 1.78
N ARG A 93 -13.23 18.77 1.75
CA ARG A 93 -14.13 19.94 1.63
C ARG A 93 -14.95 19.89 0.34
N ALA A 94 -14.32 19.54 -0.78
CA ALA A 94 -15.02 19.43 -2.06
C ALA A 94 -16.03 18.27 -2.08
N ALA A 95 -15.71 17.16 -1.37
CA ALA A 95 -16.52 15.95 -1.37
C ALA A 95 -17.71 15.99 -0.39
N THR A 96 -17.72 16.91 0.58
CA THR A 96 -18.79 17.00 1.59
C THR A 96 -20.14 17.34 0.92
N GLY A 97 -21.12 16.43 1.09
CA GLY A 97 -22.45 16.56 0.49
C GLY A 97 -22.53 16.14 -0.99
N GLU A 98 -21.42 15.81 -1.62
CA GLU A 98 -21.35 15.50 -3.05
C GLU A 98 -21.15 14.02 -3.36
N ILE A 99 -20.69 13.22 -2.38
CA ILE A 99 -20.37 11.80 -2.58
C ILE A 99 -21.12 10.89 -1.60
N GLY A 100 -21.33 9.62 -2.00
CA GLY A 100 -21.92 8.61 -1.14
C GLY A 100 -20.93 8.03 -0.12
N ARG A 101 -19.72 7.66 -0.55
CA ARG A 101 -18.72 7.00 0.28
C ARG A 101 -17.30 7.46 -0.04
N TRP A 102 -16.50 7.68 1.00
CA TRP A 102 -15.05 7.90 0.90
C TRP A 102 -14.28 6.65 1.34
N VAL A 103 -13.37 6.15 0.51
CA VAL A 103 -12.42 5.08 0.85
C VAL A 103 -11.01 5.66 0.82
N GLN A 104 -10.38 5.71 2.00
CA GLN A 104 -9.02 6.22 2.18
C GLN A 104 -8.00 5.10 2.03
N LEU A 105 -7.11 5.18 1.05
CA LEU A 105 -5.93 4.32 1.01
C LEU A 105 -4.84 4.90 1.92
N SER A 106 -4.68 4.29 3.09
CA SER A 106 -3.65 4.61 4.08
C SER A 106 -2.47 3.62 4.01
N SER A 107 -1.82 3.30 5.11
CA SER A 107 -0.70 2.37 5.22
C SER A 107 -0.56 1.87 6.65
N THR A 108 -0.08 0.63 6.85
CA THR A 108 0.38 0.16 8.17
C THR A 108 1.57 0.95 8.72
N GLY A 109 2.25 1.73 7.88
CA GLY A 109 3.32 2.64 8.31
C GLY A 109 2.89 3.68 9.36
N VAL A 110 1.60 4.00 9.47
CA VAL A 110 1.09 4.91 10.52
C VAL A 110 1.37 4.41 11.94
N TYR A 111 1.53 3.09 12.13
CA TYR A 111 1.88 2.50 13.42
C TYR A 111 3.38 2.62 13.76
N GLY A 112 4.19 3.09 12.79
CA GLY A 112 5.63 3.29 12.95
C GLY A 112 6.45 2.00 13.00
N ALA A 113 7.63 2.10 13.57
CA ALA A 113 8.62 1.02 13.61
C ALA A 113 8.32 0.00 14.74
N VAL A 114 7.20 -0.71 14.66
CA VAL A 114 6.93 -1.85 15.53
C VAL A 114 7.85 -3.00 15.13
N ARG A 115 8.59 -3.56 16.09
CA ARG A 115 9.61 -4.60 15.81
C ARG A 115 9.16 -6.02 16.12
N HIS A 116 8.13 -6.19 16.94
CA HIS A 116 7.61 -7.49 17.37
C HIS A 116 6.17 -7.39 17.85
N GLY A 117 5.49 -8.51 17.89
CA GLY A 117 4.11 -8.62 18.35
C GLY A 117 3.07 -8.46 17.25
N VAL A 118 1.82 -8.43 17.64
CA VAL A 118 0.67 -8.30 16.75
C VAL A 118 0.17 -6.87 16.78
N VAL A 119 0.10 -6.23 15.62
CA VAL A 119 -0.47 -4.89 15.44
C VAL A 119 -1.92 -5.06 14.97
N ARG A 120 -2.84 -4.44 15.68
CA ARG A 120 -4.25 -4.31 15.34
C ARG A 120 -4.58 -2.85 15.05
N GLU A 121 -5.76 -2.58 14.53
CA GLU A 121 -6.17 -1.24 14.07
C GLU A 121 -6.30 -0.22 15.22
N ASP A 122 -6.46 -0.68 16.45
CA ASP A 122 -6.50 0.11 17.69
C ASP A 122 -5.13 0.35 18.33
N ALA A 123 -4.05 -0.17 17.71
CA ALA A 123 -2.69 0.11 18.16
C ALA A 123 -2.36 1.61 18.02
N ASP A 124 -1.48 2.09 18.90
CA ASP A 124 -1.02 3.48 18.90
C ASP A 124 -0.44 3.90 17.55
N ILE A 125 -0.83 5.08 17.09
CA ILE A 125 -0.28 5.72 15.90
C ILE A 125 1.04 6.40 16.29
N ARG A 126 2.18 5.88 15.79
CA ARG A 126 3.54 6.32 16.13
C ARG A 126 4.42 6.50 14.89
N PRO A 127 4.05 7.37 13.94
CA PRO A 127 4.75 7.51 12.67
C PRO A 127 6.18 8.03 12.88
N GLY A 128 7.18 7.36 12.27
CA GLY A 128 8.59 7.65 12.45
C GLY A 128 9.20 8.57 11.38
N ASN A 129 8.65 8.58 10.16
CA ASN A 129 9.20 9.34 9.04
C ASN A 129 8.15 10.29 8.43
N ALA A 130 8.57 11.15 7.49
CA ALA A 130 7.70 12.17 6.87
C ALA A 130 6.47 11.55 6.18
N TYR A 131 6.67 10.46 5.43
CA TYR A 131 5.57 9.76 4.77
C TYR A 131 4.55 9.21 5.78
N GLU A 132 5.01 8.48 6.79
CA GLU A 132 4.15 7.91 7.83
C GLU A 132 3.38 9.00 8.58
N ARG A 133 4.04 10.12 8.91
CA ARG A 133 3.38 11.29 9.54
C ARG A 133 2.31 11.88 8.65
N SER A 134 2.59 12.07 7.36
CA SER A 134 1.61 12.64 6.43
C SER A 134 0.39 11.72 6.23
N LYS A 135 0.60 10.39 6.22
CA LYS A 135 -0.51 9.43 6.15
C LYS A 135 -1.34 9.40 7.43
N ALA A 136 -0.69 9.45 8.60
CA ALA A 136 -1.39 9.53 9.89
C ALA A 136 -2.21 10.83 10.03
N ALA A 137 -1.66 11.96 9.59
CA ALA A 137 -2.38 13.23 9.58
C ALA A 137 -3.58 13.20 8.62
N ALA A 138 -3.42 12.66 7.42
CA ALA A 138 -4.51 12.48 6.48
C ALA A 138 -5.62 11.56 7.04
N ASP A 139 -5.23 10.44 7.69
CA ASP A 139 -6.18 9.53 8.36
C ASP A 139 -7.00 10.27 9.43
N ALA A 140 -6.34 11.11 10.24
CA ALA A 140 -7.01 11.90 11.28
C ALA A 140 -8.04 12.88 10.71
N LEU A 141 -7.75 13.53 9.57
CA LEU A 141 -8.71 14.40 8.87
C LEU A 141 -9.96 13.63 8.40
N VAL A 142 -9.75 12.45 7.81
CA VAL A 142 -10.84 11.60 7.33
C VAL A 142 -11.69 11.09 8.49
N GLN A 143 -11.05 10.65 9.59
CA GLN A 143 -11.75 10.18 10.79
C GLN A 143 -12.54 11.31 11.47
N ALA A 144 -12.00 12.54 11.49
CA ALA A 144 -12.71 13.70 12.01
C ALA A 144 -13.97 14.03 11.18
N ALA A 145 -13.87 13.98 9.84
CA ALA A 145 -15.01 14.17 8.95
C ALA A 145 -16.09 13.10 9.16
N ALA A 146 -15.70 11.85 9.37
CA ALA A 146 -16.61 10.75 9.68
C ALA A 146 -17.30 10.96 11.05
N ALA A 147 -16.56 11.36 12.08
CA ALA A 147 -17.07 11.61 13.43
C ALA A 147 -18.09 12.77 13.44
N GLN A 148 -17.86 13.80 12.63
CA GLN A 148 -18.76 14.94 12.44
C GLN A 148 -19.95 14.62 11.52
N ARG A 149 -20.06 13.38 11.04
CA ARG A 149 -21.09 12.91 10.09
C ARG A 149 -21.16 13.72 8.78
N GLN A 150 -20.06 14.34 8.40
CA GLN A 150 -19.94 15.08 7.14
C GLN A 150 -19.88 14.15 5.93
N LEU A 151 -19.23 12.99 6.10
CA LEU A 151 -19.04 11.98 5.07
C LEU A 151 -19.08 10.57 5.66
N SER A 152 -19.51 9.60 4.86
CA SER A 152 -19.33 8.19 5.16
C SER A 152 -17.92 7.77 4.72
N CYS A 153 -17.05 7.47 5.67
CA CYS A 153 -15.62 7.23 5.42
C CYS A 153 -15.15 5.86 5.95
N VAL A 154 -14.29 5.21 5.20
CA VAL A 154 -13.59 3.98 5.62
C VAL A 154 -12.11 4.10 5.24
N LEU A 155 -11.22 3.61 6.10
CA LEU A 155 -9.78 3.66 5.88
C LEU A 155 -9.24 2.24 5.67
N LEU A 156 -8.40 2.05 4.66
CA LEU A 156 -7.66 0.80 4.44
C LEU A 156 -6.17 1.03 4.67
N ARG A 157 -5.55 0.21 5.53
CA ARG A 157 -4.13 0.25 5.89
C ARG A 157 -3.43 -1.02 5.39
N PRO A 158 -3.01 -1.07 4.12
CA PRO A 158 -2.26 -2.21 3.62
C PRO A 158 -0.85 -2.27 4.20
N SER A 159 -0.31 -3.50 4.34
CA SER A 159 1.11 -3.74 4.54
C SER A 159 1.89 -3.48 3.24
N ASN A 160 3.09 -4.06 3.06
CA ASN A 160 3.87 -3.84 1.83
C ASN A 160 3.14 -4.42 0.61
N VAL A 161 2.66 -3.55 -0.27
CA VAL A 161 1.93 -3.96 -1.47
C VAL A 161 2.90 -4.36 -2.57
N TYR A 162 2.67 -5.51 -3.20
CA TYR A 162 3.46 -5.99 -4.31
C TYR A 162 2.60 -6.43 -5.50
N GLY A 163 3.22 -6.49 -6.66
CA GLY A 163 2.66 -6.95 -7.93
C GLY A 163 3.72 -6.85 -9.02
N ALA A 164 3.46 -7.44 -10.19
CA ALA A 164 4.43 -7.54 -11.27
C ALA A 164 4.98 -6.18 -11.73
N ASP A 165 4.14 -5.16 -11.73
CA ASP A 165 4.39 -3.80 -12.23
C ASP A 165 4.66 -2.77 -11.12
N MET A 166 5.01 -3.24 -9.90
CA MET A 166 5.30 -2.35 -8.77
C MET A 166 6.53 -1.47 -9.01
N PRO A 167 6.49 -0.18 -8.60
CA PRO A 167 7.62 0.73 -8.77
C PRO A 167 8.77 0.46 -7.80
N ASN A 168 8.52 -0.25 -6.69
CA ASN A 168 9.50 -0.52 -5.65
C ASN A 168 10.42 -1.68 -6.04
N GLN A 169 11.73 -1.39 -6.10
CA GLN A 169 12.75 -2.36 -6.52
C GLN A 169 13.27 -3.26 -5.40
N SER A 170 12.88 -3.05 -4.14
CA SER A 170 13.46 -3.80 -3.01
C SER A 170 13.17 -5.29 -3.06
N LEU A 171 11.95 -5.67 -3.47
CA LEU A 171 11.56 -7.07 -3.61
C LEU A 171 12.22 -7.72 -4.82
N PHE A 172 12.38 -7.00 -5.94
CA PHE A 172 13.16 -7.49 -7.10
C PHE A 172 14.64 -7.69 -6.74
N GLN A 173 15.20 -6.84 -5.87
CA GLN A 173 16.56 -7.05 -5.36
C GLN A 173 16.65 -8.31 -4.48
N LEU A 174 15.64 -8.59 -3.65
CA LEU A 174 15.57 -9.83 -2.87
C LEU A 174 15.53 -11.06 -3.78
N ILE A 175 14.66 -11.03 -4.81
CA ILE A 175 14.59 -12.09 -5.84
C ILE A 175 15.95 -12.30 -6.49
N ARG A 176 16.64 -11.22 -6.89
CA ARG A 176 17.99 -11.28 -7.49
C ARG A 176 19.03 -11.90 -6.54
N MET A 177 18.99 -11.53 -5.26
CA MET A 177 19.92 -12.09 -4.25
C MET A 177 19.69 -13.59 -4.04
N ILE A 178 18.42 -14.03 -3.99
CA ILE A 178 18.08 -15.46 -3.89
C ILE A 178 18.49 -16.21 -5.17
N ALA A 179 18.23 -15.65 -6.35
CA ALA A 179 18.59 -16.24 -7.64
C ALA A 179 20.10 -16.47 -7.76
N LYS A 180 20.92 -15.54 -7.22
CA LYS A 180 22.39 -15.62 -7.20
C LYS A 180 22.94 -16.47 -6.05
N GLY A 181 22.10 -17.01 -5.14
CA GLY A 181 22.55 -17.73 -3.95
C GLY A 181 23.26 -16.86 -2.91
N LEU A 182 23.11 -15.55 -2.97
CA LEU A 182 23.76 -14.57 -2.10
C LEU A 182 22.89 -14.11 -0.93
N PHE A 183 21.65 -14.58 -0.84
CA PHE A 183 20.76 -14.22 0.25
C PHE A 183 21.10 -15.01 1.52
N PHE A 184 21.10 -14.32 2.64
CA PHE A 184 21.24 -14.91 3.98
C PHE A 184 20.25 -14.25 4.95
N PHE A 185 19.82 -15.01 5.95
CA PHE A 185 19.01 -14.52 7.06
C PHE A 185 19.90 -13.82 8.09
N ILE A 186 19.32 -12.85 8.81
CA ILE A 186 20.01 -12.10 9.87
C ILE A 186 19.31 -12.37 11.20
N GLY A 187 20.10 -12.62 12.23
CA GLY A 187 19.61 -12.85 13.59
C GLY A 187 18.84 -14.18 13.74
N PRO A 188 18.16 -14.40 14.87
CA PRO A 188 17.40 -15.62 15.13
C PRO A 188 16.16 -15.75 14.25
N ARG A 189 15.60 -16.97 14.16
CA ARG A 189 14.34 -17.24 13.43
C ARG A 189 13.18 -16.42 13.99
N GLY A 190 12.09 -16.29 13.21
CA GLY A 190 10.86 -15.64 13.60
C GLY A 190 10.68 -14.24 13.01
N ALA A 191 11.56 -13.79 12.11
CA ALA A 191 11.29 -12.61 11.29
C ALA A 191 10.08 -12.87 10.38
N MET A 192 9.29 -11.83 10.14
CA MET A 192 8.05 -11.89 9.36
C MET A 192 8.14 -11.02 8.10
N ALA A 193 7.70 -11.55 6.99
CA ALA A 193 7.48 -10.84 5.75
C ALA A 193 6.00 -10.44 5.68
N ASN A 194 5.71 -9.14 5.77
CA ASN A 194 4.36 -8.61 5.70
C ASN A 194 4.14 -7.98 4.32
N TYR A 195 3.58 -8.75 3.43
CA TYR A 195 3.28 -8.33 2.07
C TYR A 195 1.81 -8.62 1.76
N VAL A 196 1.26 -7.93 0.77
CA VAL A 196 -0.08 -8.18 0.24
C VAL A 196 -0.08 -7.94 -1.26
N HIS A 197 -0.72 -8.81 -2.03
CA HIS A 197 -0.82 -8.65 -3.47
C HIS A 197 -1.70 -7.46 -3.82
N VAL A 198 -1.35 -6.70 -4.88
CA VAL A 198 -2.08 -5.49 -5.28
C VAL A 198 -3.57 -5.76 -5.56
N GLU A 199 -3.90 -6.89 -6.19
CA GLU A 199 -5.29 -7.26 -6.44
C GLU A 199 -6.07 -7.55 -5.15
N ASN A 200 -5.41 -8.10 -4.12
CA ASN A 200 -6.02 -8.26 -2.80
C ASN A 200 -6.30 -6.91 -2.14
N VAL A 201 -5.43 -5.92 -2.34
CA VAL A 201 -5.68 -4.54 -1.87
C VAL A 201 -6.87 -3.93 -2.61
N VAL A 202 -6.99 -4.15 -3.92
CA VAL A 202 -8.15 -3.71 -4.72
C VAL A 202 -9.43 -4.36 -4.20
N ASP A 203 -9.44 -5.69 -4.00
CA ASP A 203 -10.60 -6.41 -3.45
C ASP A 203 -10.98 -5.88 -2.04
N ALA A 204 -10.00 -5.56 -1.19
CA ALA A 204 -10.22 -4.93 0.12
C ALA A 204 -10.81 -3.51 0.00
N MET A 205 -10.36 -2.72 -0.98
CA MET A 205 -10.92 -1.38 -1.24
C MET A 205 -12.38 -1.46 -1.70
N LEU A 206 -12.72 -2.44 -2.54
CA LEU A 206 -14.11 -2.70 -2.93
C LEU A 206 -14.96 -3.10 -1.71
N ALA A 207 -14.44 -3.99 -0.85
CA ALA A 207 -15.12 -4.36 0.39
C ALA A 207 -15.37 -3.14 1.30
N CYS A 208 -14.39 -2.23 1.43
CA CYS A 208 -14.53 -0.96 2.15
C CYS A 208 -15.61 -0.04 1.55
N ALA A 209 -15.75 -0.01 0.22
CA ALA A 209 -16.77 0.79 -0.45
C ALA A 209 -18.19 0.29 -0.15
N HIS A 210 -18.36 -1.02 -0.02
CA HIS A 210 -19.65 -1.67 0.29
C HIS A 210 -19.92 -1.86 1.78
N ALA A 211 -19.00 -1.42 2.66
CA ALA A 211 -19.15 -1.55 4.09
C ALA A 211 -20.42 -0.86 4.61
N THR A 212 -21.08 -1.46 5.60
CA THR A 212 -22.26 -0.89 6.25
C THR A 212 -21.91 0.28 7.18
N LEU A 213 -22.92 1.03 7.65
CA LEU A 213 -22.75 2.18 8.54
C LEU A 213 -21.87 1.96 9.80
N PRO A 214 -21.91 0.80 10.49
CA PRO A 214 -21.01 0.56 11.63
C PRO A 214 -19.53 0.67 11.30
N ALA A 215 -19.14 0.54 10.01
CA ALA A 215 -17.76 0.72 9.56
C ALA A 215 -17.33 2.18 9.37
N ASN A 216 -18.25 3.15 9.53
CA ASN A 216 -17.93 4.57 9.29
C ASN A 216 -16.82 5.08 10.23
N GLY A 217 -15.79 5.69 9.65
CA GLY A 217 -14.60 6.17 10.35
C GLY A 217 -13.63 5.06 10.80
N ARG A 218 -13.95 3.77 10.58
CA ARG A 218 -13.08 2.66 10.95
C ARG A 218 -11.92 2.50 9.98
N ALA A 219 -10.80 2.06 10.55
CA ALA A 219 -9.65 1.58 9.79
C ALA A 219 -9.66 0.06 9.73
N TYR A 220 -9.16 -0.48 8.62
CA TYR A 220 -8.97 -1.90 8.40
C TYR A 220 -7.55 -2.16 7.92
N ILE A 221 -6.88 -3.15 8.51
CA ILE A 221 -5.58 -3.63 8.07
C ILE A 221 -5.79 -4.74 7.04
N VAL A 222 -5.00 -4.71 5.95
CA VAL A 222 -4.90 -5.82 5.01
C VAL A 222 -3.44 -6.22 4.84
N SER A 223 -3.17 -7.51 5.01
CA SER A 223 -1.84 -8.11 4.93
C SER A 223 -1.95 -9.60 4.57
N ASP A 224 -0.86 -10.15 4.01
CA ASP A 224 -0.63 -11.59 3.91
C ASP A 224 0.78 -11.84 4.44
N HIS A 225 0.89 -12.25 5.70
CA HIS A 225 2.16 -12.40 6.37
C HIS A 225 2.65 -13.86 6.32
N ARG A 226 3.96 -14.02 6.21
CA ARG A 226 4.65 -15.32 6.29
C ARG A 226 5.91 -15.19 7.13
N PRO A 227 6.34 -16.26 7.82
CA PRO A 227 7.71 -16.33 8.29
C PRO A 227 8.68 -16.04 7.14
N LEU A 228 9.72 -15.25 7.39
CA LEU A 228 10.68 -14.83 6.35
C LEU A 228 11.32 -16.02 5.66
N GLU A 229 11.54 -17.12 6.38
CA GLU A 229 12.07 -18.38 5.84
C GLU A 229 11.11 -18.99 4.80
N ALA A 230 9.81 -19.03 5.10
CA ALA A 230 8.78 -19.50 4.18
C ALA A 230 8.69 -18.60 2.95
N PHE A 231 8.68 -17.28 3.17
CA PHE A 231 8.64 -16.28 2.09
C PHE A 231 9.83 -16.42 1.12
N ALA A 232 11.05 -16.51 1.66
CA ALA A 232 12.24 -16.74 0.83
C ALA A 232 12.22 -18.10 0.14
N GLY A 233 11.66 -19.12 0.79
CA GLY A 233 11.46 -20.47 0.22
C GLY A 233 10.49 -20.45 -0.97
N ILE A 234 9.38 -19.72 -0.89
CA ILE A 234 8.42 -19.54 -1.99
C ILE A 234 9.13 -18.91 -3.21
N ILE A 235 9.88 -17.83 -3.00
CA ILE A 235 10.65 -17.18 -4.08
C ILE A 235 11.65 -18.15 -4.69
N ALA A 236 12.42 -18.88 -3.86
CA ALA A 236 13.42 -19.84 -4.32
C ALA A 236 12.78 -20.97 -5.16
N ALA A 237 11.63 -21.49 -4.74
CA ALA A 237 10.90 -22.54 -5.47
C ALA A 237 10.51 -22.05 -6.89
N HIS A 238 9.96 -20.84 -7.04
CA HIS A 238 9.63 -20.26 -8.34
C HIS A 238 10.86 -19.93 -9.20
N LEU A 239 12.03 -19.73 -8.57
CA LEU A 239 13.31 -19.59 -9.28
C LEU A 239 13.91 -20.93 -9.71
N GLY A 240 13.38 -22.06 -9.22
CA GLY A 240 14.00 -23.40 -9.40
C GLY A 240 15.30 -23.53 -8.60
N LYS A 241 15.41 -22.86 -7.46
CA LYS A 241 16.60 -22.85 -6.59
C LYS A 241 16.30 -23.50 -5.23
N PRO A 242 17.31 -24.06 -4.55
CA PRO A 242 17.14 -24.51 -3.18
C PRO A 242 16.82 -23.33 -2.25
N ALA A 243 15.98 -23.57 -1.24
CA ALA A 243 15.66 -22.58 -0.24
C ALA A 243 16.93 -22.09 0.49
N PRO A 244 17.09 -20.77 0.72
CA PRO A 244 18.22 -20.23 1.46
C PRO A 244 18.30 -20.82 2.87
N ARG A 245 19.52 -21.09 3.33
CA ARG A 245 19.78 -21.68 4.67
C ARG A 245 20.79 -20.89 5.48
N MET A 246 21.66 -20.12 4.81
CA MET A 246 22.71 -19.34 5.48
C MET A 246 22.11 -18.30 6.41
N ARG A 247 22.67 -18.17 7.60
CA ARG A 247 22.24 -17.23 8.62
C ARG A 247 23.44 -16.62 9.31
N LEU A 248 23.42 -15.31 9.48
CA LEU A 248 24.47 -14.55 10.15
C LEU A 248 23.94 -13.95 11.46
N PRO A 249 24.79 -13.86 12.50
CA PRO A 249 24.43 -13.15 13.73
C PRO A 249 24.11 -11.68 13.47
N GLU A 250 23.11 -11.13 14.16
CA GLU A 250 22.62 -9.78 13.90
C GLU A 250 23.63 -8.69 14.28
N MET A 251 24.29 -8.83 15.44
CA MET A 251 25.19 -7.79 15.95
C MET A 251 26.39 -7.50 15.03
N PRO A 252 27.15 -8.50 14.53
CA PRO A 252 28.22 -8.26 13.57
C PRO A 252 27.74 -7.62 12.27
N VAL A 253 26.57 -8.05 11.77
CA VAL A 253 25.99 -7.52 10.54
C VAL A 253 25.56 -6.05 10.73
N ARG A 254 24.99 -5.67 11.87
CA ARG A 254 24.65 -4.28 12.21
C ARG A 254 25.90 -3.43 12.36
N ALA A 255 26.94 -3.93 13.04
CA ALA A 255 28.21 -3.22 13.18
C ALA A 255 28.85 -2.92 11.82
N LEU A 256 28.88 -3.91 10.92
CA LEU A 256 29.37 -3.74 9.56
C LEU A 256 28.54 -2.73 8.76
N ALA A 257 27.20 -2.79 8.84
CA ALA A 257 26.32 -1.86 8.18
C ALA A 257 26.49 -0.42 8.71
N ALA A 258 26.72 -0.24 10.00
CA ALA A 258 27.00 1.07 10.60
C ALA A 258 28.36 1.62 10.12
N ALA A 259 29.39 0.78 10.04
CA ALA A 259 30.74 1.18 9.62
C ALA A 259 30.83 1.48 8.11
N CYS A 260 30.09 0.73 7.26
CA CYS A 260 30.21 0.80 5.80
C CYS A 260 28.97 1.36 5.09
N GLY A 261 27.88 1.62 5.82
CA GLY A 261 26.58 2.01 5.22
C GLY A 261 26.57 3.39 4.52
N TRP A 262 27.60 4.22 4.73
CA TRP A 262 27.81 5.49 4.04
C TRP A 262 28.47 5.32 2.65
N LEU A 263 29.07 4.15 2.35
CA LEU A 263 29.71 3.90 1.07
C LEU A 263 28.66 3.66 -0.02
N PRO A 264 28.73 4.36 -1.17
CA PRO A 264 27.87 4.11 -2.30
C PRO A 264 28.07 2.69 -2.84
N GLY A 265 26.98 1.97 -3.10
CA GLY A 265 27.03 0.58 -3.63
C GLY A 265 27.01 -0.51 -2.57
N VAL A 266 27.18 -0.22 -1.28
CA VAL A 266 27.04 -1.25 -0.23
C VAL A 266 25.57 -1.60 -0.04
N PRO A 267 25.14 -2.86 -0.29
CA PRO A 267 23.74 -3.26 -0.23
C PRO A 267 23.20 -3.38 1.20
N LEU A 268 24.07 -3.31 2.21
CA LEU A 268 23.76 -3.54 3.61
C LEU A 268 23.48 -2.22 4.33
N LYS A 269 22.24 -1.74 4.28
CA LYS A 269 21.76 -0.57 5.05
C LYS A 269 21.05 -1.04 6.31
N THR A 270 21.13 -0.25 7.40
CA THR A 270 20.43 -0.55 8.68
C THR A 270 18.94 -0.79 8.48
N SER A 271 18.27 -0.02 7.61
CA SER A 271 16.85 -0.21 7.30
C SER A 271 16.53 -1.57 6.67
N ARG A 272 17.46 -2.16 5.90
CA ARG A 272 17.29 -3.52 5.38
C ARG A 272 17.45 -4.58 6.46
N ILE A 273 18.37 -4.37 7.40
CA ILE A 273 18.52 -5.27 8.55
C ILE A 273 17.25 -5.22 9.38
N ASP A 274 16.71 -4.02 9.64
CA ASP A 274 15.45 -3.86 10.36
C ASP A 274 14.30 -4.59 9.68
N ALA A 275 14.17 -4.50 8.36
CA ALA A 275 13.16 -5.23 7.59
C ALA A 275 13.33 -6.76 7.66
N LEU A 276 14.59 -7.28 7.64
CA LEU A 276 14.89 -8.70 7.68
C LEU A 276 14.86 -9.32 9.09
N THR A 277 14.78 -8.48 10.13
CA THR A 277 14.71 -8.92 11.54
C THR A 277 13.38 -8.57 12.20
N ASN A 278 12.47 -7.91 11.49
CA ASN A 278 11.16 -7.53 11.99
C ASN A 278 10.30 -8.76 12.27
N ARG A 279 9.67 -8.81 13.46
CA ARG A 279 8.80 -9.91 13.92
C ARG A 279 7.35 -9.46 14.14
N THR A 280 6.97 -8.34 13.56
CA THR A 280 5.62 -7.81 13.64
C THR A 280 4.70 -8.58 12.71
N VAL A 281 3.50 -8.87 13.19
CA VAL A 281 2.38 -9.39 12.40
C VAL A 281 1.30 -8.33 12.37
N TYR A 282 0.80 -8.00 11.20
CA TYR A 282 -0.37 -7.14 11.03
C TYR A 282 -1.63 -8.01 10.99
N CYS A 283 -2.52 -7.82 11.97
CA CYS A 283 -3.74 -8.61 12.11
C CYS A 283 -4.80 -8.18 11.09
N THR A 284 -5.43 -9.14 10.43
CA THR A 284 -6.50 -8.92 9.44
C THR A 284 -7.87 -9.34 9.94
N ASP A 285 -7.99 -9.79 11.20
CA ASP A 285 -9.23 -10.33 11.76
C ASP A 285 -10.42 -9.36 11.57
N ARG A 286 -10.18 -8.05 11.75
CA ARG A 286 -11.26 -7.06 11.68
C ARG A 286 -11.87 -6.97 10.30
N ILE A 287 -11.07 -6.87 9.23
CA ILE A 287 -11.59 -6.79 7.87
C ILE A 287 -12.27 -8.11 7.46
N GLU A 288 -11.75 -9.24 7.94
CA GLU A 288 -12.33 -10.56 7.66
C GLU A 288 -13.70 -10.73 8.32
N VAL A 289 -13.81 -10.34 9.60
CA VAL A 289 -15.05 -10.52 10.39
C VAL A 289 -16.11 -9.48 10.01
N GLU A 290 -15.72 -8.21 9.88
CA GLU A 290 -16.69 -7.13 9.68
C GLU A 290 -17.09 -6.94 8.20
N LEU A 291 -16.18 -7.19 7.25
CA LEU A 291 -16.43 -6.98 5.83
C LEU A 291 -16.49 -8.29 5.02
N GLY A 292 -16.27 -9.45 5.66
CA GLY A 292 -16.25 -10.75 4.98
C GLY A 292 -15.09 -10.88 3.97
N TYR A 293 -14.09 -10.01 4.07
CA TYR A 293 -12.97 -10.00 3.15
C TYR A 293 -11.99 -11.15 3.42
N ARG A 294 -11.44 -11.71 2.35
CA ARG A 294 -10.32 -12.67 2.39
C ARG A 294 -9.38 -12.43 1.21
N ASN A 295 -8.09 -12.65 1.43
CA ASN A 295 -7.10 -12.62 0.35
C ASN A 295 -7.47 -13.68 -0.71
N ARG A 296 -7.77 -13.24 -1.93
CA ARG A 296 -8.12 -14.11 -3.07
C ARG A 296 -6.86 -14.69 -3.71
N ILE A 297 -5.81 -13.86 -3.84
CA ILE A 297 -4.53 -14.28 -4.39
C ILE A 297 -3.63 -14.66 -3.22
N ALA A 298 -3.30 -15.96 -3.11
CA ALA A 298 -2.35 -16.44 -2.14
C ALA A 298 -0.93 -15.93 -2.46
N MET A 299 -0.11 -15.75 -1.43
CA MET A 299 1.26 -15.26 -1.58
C MET A 299 2.09 -16.15 -2.52
N GLU A 300 1.86 -17.44 -2.47
CA GLU A 300 2.52 -18.44 -3.31
C GLU A 300 2.29 -18.13 -4.81
N SER A 301 1.04 -17.91 -5.21
CA SER A 301 0.67 -17.58 -6.59
C SER A 301 1.19 -16.21 -7.01
N GLY A 302 0.96 -15.19 -6.18
CA GLY A 302 1.41 -13.82 -6.47
C GLY A 302 2.93 -13.69 -6.56
N MET A 303 3.69 -14.43 -5.74
CA MET A 303 5.16 -14.48 -5.87
C MET A 303 5.58 -15.20 -7.14
N GLY A 304 4.82 -16.21 -7.59
CA GLY A 304 5.04 -16.87 -8.88
C GLY A 304 4.93 -15.90 -10.05
N GLU A 305 3.88 -15.10 -10.08
CA GLU A 305 3.68 -14.04 -11.08
C GLU A 305 4.83 -13.02 -11.07
N LEU A 306 5.21 -12.55 -9.87
CA LEU A 306 6.29 -11.59 -9.70
C LEU A 306 7.64 -12.13 -10.18
N VAL A 307 7.97 -13.38 -9.83
CA VAL A 307 9.22 -14.04 -10.27
C VAL A 307 9.22 -14.26 -11.78
N ALA A 308 8.07 -14.65 -12.37
CA ALA A 308 7.93 -14.79 -13.82
C ALA A 308 8.16 -13.46 -14.55
N HIS A 309 7.55 -12.37 -14.04
CA HIS A 309 7.77 -11.02 -14.55
C HIS A 309 9.26 -10.62 -14.45
N TRP A 310 9.89 -10.85 -13.31
CA TRP A 310 11.31 -10.56 -13.10
C TRP A 310 12.22 -11.34 -14.07
N LYS A 311 11.96 -12.63 -14.30
CA LYS A 311 12.71 -13.45 -15.29
C LYS A 311 12.62 -12.85 -16.69
N LYS A 312 11.46 -12.31 -17.07
CA LYS A 312 11.21 -11.75 -18.39
C LYS A 312 11.84 -10.36 -18.59
N HIS A 313 11.90 -9.52 -17.55
CA HIS A 313 12.24 -8.10 -17.68
C HIS A 313 13.43 -7.64 -16.83
N GLY A 314 13.88 -8.40 -15.84
CA GLY A 314 14.83 -7.97 -14.81
C GLY A 314 15.98 -8.92 -14.54
N ALA A 315 16.16 -9.98 -15.30
CA ALA A 315 17.23 -10.96 -15.13
C ALA A 315 18.60 -10.49 -15.64
N ASN A 316 18.69 -9.34 -16.30
CA ASN A 316 19.92 -8.73 -16.81
C ASN A 316 20.65 -7.91 -15.75
#